data_2ce5e6b1f597c56c2c492771969feb33
#
_entry.id   2ce5e6b1f597c56c2c492771969feb33
#
_cell.length_a   1.000
_cell.length_b   1.000
_cell.length_c   1.000
_cell.angle_alpha   90.00
_cell.angle_beta   90.00
_cell.angle_gamma   90.00
#
_symmetry.space_group_name_H-M   'P 1'
#
loop_
_entity.id
_entity.type
_entity.pdbx_description
1 polymer ?
#
loop_
_entity_poly.entity_id
_entity_poly.type
_entity_poly.pdbx_seq_one_letter_code
_entity_poly.pdbx_strand_id
1 'polypeptide(L)'
;MFDNGPAHEAGVRKGDILYKVEDLYVNSSTINDAVDIMRGTPGTDVHVTFLRGTEELAYTLTRANINVNRIDSMMLTDEIGYIYLYDFAGDCAEKFETTVNKMVENGTKGLIIDLRDNPGGWVNDAQSIADIFLDKGTLCYLQYKNGERYYYRTKDGKV
;
A
#
# COMPACT_ATOMS: atom_id res chain seq x y z
N MET A 1 -5.99 9.36 1.59
CA MET A 1 -7.37 8.87 1.78
C MET A 1 -7.62 7.93 0.63
N PHE A 2 -8.18 6.75 0.87
CA PHE A 2 -8.46 5.78 -0.18
C PHE A 2 -9.77 6.15 -0.86
N ASP A 3 -9.76 6.19 -2.18
CA ASP A 3 -10.96 6.33 -2.97
C ASP A 3 -11.85 5.09 -2.72
N ASN A 4 -13.14 5.28 -2.57
CA ASN A 4 -14.11 4.25 -2.18
C ASN A 4 -13.98 3.69 -0.75
N GLY A 5 -13.33 4.39 0.18
CA GLY A 5 -13.34 4.05 1.59
C GLY A 5 -14.43 4.79 2.38
N PRO A 6 -14.82 4.32 3.59
CA PRO A 6 -15.88 4.92 4.40
C PRO A 6 -15.72 6.43 4.63
N ALA A 7 -14.49 6.90 4.84
CA ALA A 7 -14.21 8.32 5.01
C ALA A 7 -14.49 9.13 3.72
N HIS A 8 -14.14 8.58 2.56
CA HIS A 8 -14.43 9.22 1.28
C HIS A 8 -15.93 9.28 1.00
N GLU A 9 -16.63 8.18 1.22
CA GLU A 9 -18.08 8.08 1.04
C GLU A 9 -18.85 9.04 1.97
N ALA A 10 -18.34 9.25 3.20
CA ALA A 10 -18.89 10.21 4.15
C ALA A 10 -18.60 11.68 3.78
N GLY A 11 -17.76 11.95 2.78
CA GLY A 11 -17.44 13.31 2.31
C GLY A 11 -16.21 13.95 2.95
N VAL A 12 -15.34 13.17 3.61
CA VAL A 12 -14.01 13.61 4.04
C VAL A 12 -13.16 13.88 2.80
N ARG A 13 -12.38 14.95 2.79
CA ARG A 13 -11.60 15.42 1.64
C ARG A 13 -10.12 15.44 1.94
N LYS A 14 -9.31 15.40 0.87
CA LYS A 14 -7.87 15.63 0.99
C LYS A 14 -7.61 17.03 1.58
N GLY A 15 -6.81 17.07 2.64
CA GLY A 15 -6.51 18.30 3.38
C GLY A 15 -7.32 18.47 4.67
N ASP A 16 -8.35 17.66 4.91
CA ASP A 16 -9.01 17.62 6.23
C ASP A 16 -8.05 17.04 7.26
N ILE A 17 -8.02 17.64 8.45
CA ILE A 17 -7.16 17.23 9.56
C ILE A 17 -7.99 16.43 10.56
N LEU A 18 -7.58 15.20 10.86
CA LEU A 18 -8.21 14.39 11.89
C LEU A 18 -8.02 15.06 13.25
N TYR A 19 -9.11 15.50 13.87
CA TYR A 19 -9.10 16.29 15.09
C TYR A 19 -9.51 15.46 16.32
N LYS A 20 -10.53 14.60 16.18
CA LYS A 20 -11.05 13.79 17.28
C LYS A 20 -11.53 12.42 16.79
N VAL A 21 -11.29 11.36 17.57
CA VAL A 21 -11.82 10.01 17.33
C VAL A 21 -12.51 9.57 18.63
N GLU A 22 -13.82 9.27 18.58
CA GLU A 22 -14.66 9.10 19.75
C GLU A 22 -14.45 10.29 20.71
N ASP A 23 -14.00 10.04 21.94
CA ASP A 23 -13.70 11.09 22.92
C ASP A 23 -12.22 11.51 22.96
N LEU A 24 -11.38 10.93 22.10
CA LEU A 24 -9.93 11.17 22.07
C LEU A 24 -9.57 12.31 21.11
N TYR A 25 -8.99 13.40 21.62
CA TYR A 25 -8.40 14.44 20.77
C TYR A 25 -7.06 13.96 20.19
N VAL A 26 -6.89 14.19 18.88
CA VAL A 26 -5.73 13.71 18.13
C VAL A 26 -4.59 14.73 18.15
N ASN A 27 -3.42 14.28 18.57
CA ASN A 27 -2.17 15.06 18.55
C ASN A 27 -0.97 14.10 18.39
N SER A 28 0.25 14.61 18.40
CA SER A 28 1.45 13.80 18.19
C SER A 28 1.65 12.65 19.20
N SER A 29 1.09 12.78 20.41
CA SER A 29 1.21 11.72 21.45
C SER A 29 0.06 10.72 21.39
N THR A 30 -1.11 11.08 20.83
CA THR A 30 -2.32 10.26 20.83
C THR A 30 -2.67 9.67 19.46
N ILE A 31 -1.89 9.98 18.42
CA ILE A 31 -2.20 9.55 17.04
C ILE A 31 -2.27 8.02 16.90
N ASN A 32 -1.42 7.27 17.58
CA ASN A 32 -1.44 5.82 17.52
C ASN A 32 -2.69 5.25 18.19
N ASP A 33 -3.07 5.77 19.35
CA ASP A 33 -4.29 5.39 20.06
C ASP A 33 -5.53 5.71 19.22
N ALA A 34 -5.54 6.86 18.56
CA ALA A 34 -6.62 7.24 17.64
C ALA A 34 -6.73 6.27 16.46
N VAL A 35 -5.61 5.86 15.86
CA VAL A 35 -5.58 4.85 14.79
C VAL A 35 -6.12 3.50 15.28
N ASP A 36 -5.78 3.09 16.49
CA ASP A 36 -6.25 1.83 17.07
C ASP A 36 -7.76 1.86 17.35
N ILE A 37 -8.29 3.00 17.82
CA ILE A 37 -9.75 3.21 18.00
C ILE A 37 -10.46 3.21 16.63
N MET A 38 -9.88 3.83 15.60
CA MET A 38 -10.45 3.84 14.25
C MET A 38 -10.54 2.45 13.64
N ARG A 39 -9.59 1.57 13.96
CA ARG A 39 -9.64 0.16 13.57
C ARG A 39 -10.71 -0.58 14.35
N GLY A 40 -11.20 -1.69 13.80
CA GLY A 40 -12.18 -2.53 14.47
C GLY A 40 -12.89 -3.49 13.52
N THR A 41 -13.92 -4.15 14.04
CA THR A 41 -14.70 -5.11 13.27
C THR A 41 -15.45 -4.42 12.13
N PRO A 42 -15.35 -4.90 10.88
CA PRO A 42 -16.15 -4.38 9.77
C PRO A 42 -17.64 -4.41 10.10
N GLY A 43 -18.37 -3.34 9.71
CA GLY A 43 -19.78 -3.16 9.98
C GLY A 43 -20.08 -2.44 11.30
N THR A 44 -19.07 -2.15 12.13
CA THR A 44 -19.25 -1.31 13.34
C THR A 44 -18.95 0.15 13.04
N ASP A 45 -19.56 1.06 13.79
CA ASP A 45 -19.38 2.48 13.61
C ASP A 45 -18.25 3.05 14.46
N VAL A 46 -17.67 4.16 14.00
CA VAL A 46 -16.72 5.01 14.72
C VAL A 46 -17.05 6.47 14.46
N HIS A 47 -17.06 7.29 15.51
CA HIS A 47 -17.30 8.72 15.40
C HIS A 47 -15.96 9.45 15.25
N VAL A 48 -15.86 10.28 14.24
CA VAL A 48 -14.65 11.05 13.96
C VAL A 48 -14.99 12.50 13.68
N THR A 49 -14.13 13.40 14.11
CA THR A 49 -14.24 14.82 13.77
C THR A 49 -13.01 15.25 13.00
N PHE A 50 -13.20 15.89 11.88
CA PHE A 50 -12.15 16.51 11.09
C PHE A 50 -12.26 18.03 11.13
N LEU A 51 -11.13 18.70 10.98
CA LEU A 51 -11.08 20.14 10.73
C LEU A 51 -10.87 20.38 9.23
N ARG A 52 -11.76 21.18 8.64
CA ARG A 52 -11.62 21.74 7.29
C ARG A 52 -11.45 23.25 7.41
N GLY A 53 -10.21 23.71 7.37
CA GLY A 53 -9.90 25.08 7.79
C GLY A 53 -10.15 25.25 9.28
N THR A 54 -11.15 26.07 9.65
CA THR A 54 -11.59 26.30 11.04
C THR A 54 -12.89 25.61 11.41
N GLU A 55 -13.51 24.89 10.48
CA GLU A 55 -14.79 24.23 10.65
C GLU A 55 -14.59 22.80 11.18
N GLU A 56 -15.30 22.45 12.24
CA GLU A 56 -15.37 21.08 12.75
C GLU A 56 -16.46 20.29 12.02
N LEU A 57 -16.08 19.20 11.39
CA LEU A 57 -16.96 18.32 10.64
C LEU A 57 -16.99 16.95 11.32
N ALA A 58 -18.14 16.62 11.93
CA ALA A 58 -18.34 15.33 12.58
C ALA A 58 -18.93 14.31 11.59
N TYR A 59 -18.38 13.10 11.59
CA TYR A 59 -18.84 11.99 10.77
C TYR A 59 -18.99 10.72 11.61
N THR A 60 -19.97 9.91 11.27
CA THR A 60 -20.06 8.52 11.69
C THR A 60 -19.58 7.66 10.53
N LEU A 61 -18.49 6.93 10.71
CA LEU A 61 -17.92 6.07 9.69
C LEU A 61 -18.20 4.62 10.04
N THR A 62 -18.86 3.88 9.16
CA THR A 62 -19.00 2.43 9.32
C THR A 62 -17.72 1.74 8.84
N ARG A 63 -17.07 1.02 9.73
CA ARG A 63 -15.83 0.30 9.40
C ARG A 63 -16.06 -0.71 8.30
N ALA A 64 -15.17 -0.76 7.33
CA ALA A 64 -15.22 -1.70 6.21
C ALA A 64 -13.83 -2.28 5.95
N ASN A 65 -13.79 -3.43 5.27
CA ASN A 65 -12.55 -3.92 4.70
C ASN A 65 -12.14 -3.00 3.55
N ILE A 66 -11.04 -2.26 3.73
CA ILE A 66 -10.53 -1.37 2.70
C ILE A 66 -9.58 -2.18 1.81
N ASN A 67 -10.01 -2.42 0.58
CA ASN A 67 -9.12 -2.98 -0.43
C ASN A 67 -8.26 -1.85 -1.00
N VAL A 68 -7.03 -1.74 -0.52
CA VAL A 68 -6.09 -0.74 -0.98
C VAL A 68 -5.52 -1.19 -2.32
N ASN A 69 -5.79 -0.43 -3.38
CA ASN A 69 -5.07 -0.64 -4.62
C ASN A 69 -3.61 -0.21 -4.44
N ARG A 70 -2.68 -1.16 -4.60
CA ARG A 70 -1.25 -0.94 -4.38
C ARG A 70 -0.46 -0.86 -5.67
N ILE A 71 -1.14 -1.06 -6.79
CA ILE A 71 -0.53 -1.11 -8.12
C ILE A 71 -1.46 -0.40 -9.10
N ASP A 72 -0.93 0.58 -9.83
CA ASP A 72 -1.54 1.07 -11.06
C ASP A 72 -0.71 0.59 -12.25
N SER A 73 -1.37 0.29 -13.35
CA SER A 73 -0.68 -0.19 -14.53
C SER A 73 -1.35 0.28 -15.81
N MET A 74 -0.54 0.51 -16.84
CA MET A 74 -1.01 0.90 -18.17
C MET A 74 0.00 0.47 -19.24
N MET A 75 -0.44 0.39 -20.48
CA MET A 75 0.45 0.34 -21.63
C MET A 75 0.77 1.77 -22.07
N LEU A 76 2.04 2.12 -22.16
CA LEU A 76 2.49 3.41 -22.70
C LEU A 76 2.55 3.39 -24.24
N THR A 77 2.90 2.24 -24.77
CA THR A 77 2.86 1.92 -26.21
C THR A 77 2.42 0.47 -26.36
N ASP A 78 2.29 -0.03 -27.59
CA ASP A 78 1.95 -1.43 -27.85
C ASP A 78 3.01 -2.41 -27.31
N GLU A 79 4.23 -1.93 -27.02
CA GLU A 79 5.36 -2.76 -26.60
C GLU A 79 5.91 -2.40 -25.21
N ILE A 80 5.51 -1.29 -24.62
CA ILE A 80 6.03 -0.79 -23.34
C ILE A 80 4.95 -0.73 -22.29
N GLY A 81 5.09 -1.55 -21.25
CA GLY A 81 4.25 -1.53 -20.07
C GLY A 81 4.78 -0.54 -19.01
N TYR A 82 3.88 -0.05 -18.18
CA TYR A 82 4.19 0.79 -17.01
C TYR A 82 3.42 0.26 -15.82
N ILE A 83 4.13 0.10 -14.69
CA ILE A 83 3.55 -0.27 -13.40
C ILE A 83 4.04 0.72 -12.36
N TYR A 84 3.09 1.37 -11.66
CA TYR A 84 3.37 2.14 -10.47
C TYR A 84 3.05 1.29 -9.24
N LEU A 85 4.03 1.08 -8.37
CA LEU A 85 3.89 0.32 -7.14
C LEU A 85 3.93 1.26 -5.94
N TYR A 86 2.81 1.40 -5.23
CA TYR A 86 2.66 2.33 -4.11
C TYR A 86 3.46 1.91 -2.87
N ASP A 87 3.42 0.63 -2.51
CA ASP A 87 4.16 0.05 -1.38
C ASP A 87 4.29 -1.48 -1.56
N PHE A 88 5.12 -2.10 -0.71
CA PHE A 88 5.30 -3.55 -0.67
C PHE A 88 4.47 -4.16 0.47
N ALA A 89 3.16 -4.26 0.31
CA ALA A 89 2.28 -4.81 1.32
C ALA A 89 1.04 -5.50 0.72
N GLY A 90 0.35 -6.27 1.55
CA GLY A 90 -0.92 -6.93 1.20
C GLY A 90 -0.75 -7.95 0.07
N ASP A 91 -1.48 -7.75 -1.01
CA ASP A 91 -1.49 -8.60 -2.20
C ASP A 91 -0.66 -8.05 -3.37
N CYS A 92 0.23 -7.08 -3.10
CA CYS A 92 0.96 -6.36 -4.14
C CYS A 92 1.83 -7.29 -5.01
N ALA A 93 2.50 -8.27 -4.42
CA ALA A 93 3.37 -9.18 -5.16
C ALA A 93 2.58 -10.08 -6.13
N GLU A 94 1.43 -10.63 -5.70
CA GLU A 94 0.54 -11.44 -6.54
C GLU A 94 -0.07 -10.61 -7.67
N LYS A 95 -0.55 -9.40 -7.37
CA LYS A 95 -1.10 -8.49 -8.37
C LYS A 95 -0.04 -8.05 -9.37
N PHE A 96 1.18 -7.79 -8.89
CA PHE A 96 2.30 -7.39 -9.74
C PHE A 96 2.64 -8.51 -10.73
N GLU A 97 2.82 -9.75 -10.25
CA GLU A 97 3.08 -10.91 -11.09
C GLU A 97 1.96 -11.12 -12.12
N THR A 98 0.71 -11.07 -11.69
CA THR A 98 -0.45 -11.20 -12.59
C THR A 98 -0.45 -10.12 -13.67
N THR A 99 -0.10 -8.88 -13.30
CA THR A 99 -0.06 -7.74 -14.24
C THR A 99 1.07 -7.91 -15.26
N VAL A 100 2.27 -8.29 -14.80
CA VAL A 100 3.42 -8.55 -15.69
C VAL A 100 3.11 -9.66 -16.67
N ASN A 101 2.56 -10.80 -16.18
CA ASN A 101 2.21 -11.92 -17.06
C ASN A 101 1.22 -11.51 -18.16
N LYS A 102 0.17 -10.74 -17.81
CA LYS A 102 -0.77 -10.21 -18.80
C LYS A 102 -0.09 -9.28 -19.82
N MET A 103 0.84 -8.44 -19.38
CA MET A 103 1.60 -7.57 -20.29
C MET A 103 2.46 -8.39 -21.25
N VAL A 104 3.17 -9.41 -20.75
CA VAL A 104 3.99 -10.32 -21.57
C VAL A 104 3.13 -11.07 -22.59
N GLU A 105 1.98 -11.62 -22.17
CA GLU A 105 1.01 -12.27 -23.07
C GLU A 105 0.50 -11.35 -24.19
N ASN A 106 0.40 -10.04 -23.89
CA ASN A 106 0.00 -9.02 -24.86
C ASN A 106 1.17 -8.49 -25.71
N GLY A 107 2.37 -9.06 -25.61
CA GLY A 107 3.51 -8.73 -26.47
C GLY A 107 4.38 -7.60 -25.95
N THR A 108 4.28 -7.24 -24.65
CA THR A 108 5.18 -6.25 -24.03
C THR A 108 6.64 -6.70 -24.15
N LYS A 109 7.50 -5.81 -24.62
CA LYS A 109 8.95 -6.04 -24.77
C LYS A 109 9.79 -5.30 -23.73
N GLY A 110 9.21 -4.31 -23.05
CA GLY A 110 9.87 -3.55 -22.01
C GLY A 110 8.88 -3.10 -20.93
N LEU A 111 9.37 -2.99 -19.71
CA LEU A 111 8.58 -2.59 -18.55
C LEU A 111 9.25 -1.45 -17.80
N ILE A 112 8.50 -0.43 -17.47
CA ILE A 112 8.90 0.63 -16.54
C ILE A 112 8.20 0.34 -15.20
N ILE A 113 9.01 0.18 -14.16
CA ILE A 113 8.55 0.02 -12.78
C ILE A 113 8.81 1.33 -12.06
N ASP A 114 7.74 2.02 -11.66
CA ASP A 114 7.82 3.29 -10.96
C ASP A 114 7.66 3.07 -9.46
N LEU A 115 8.72 3.38 -8.72
CA LEU A 115 8.79 3.28 -7.25
C LEU A 115 8.93 4.67 -6.60
N ARG A 116 8.68 5.75 -7.32
CA ARG A 116 8.74 7.09 -6.73
C ARG A 116 7.70 7.20 -5.63
N ASP A 117 8.09 7.80 -4.50
CA ASP A 117 7.26 7.93 -3.29
C ASP A 117 6.84 6.59 -2.63
N ASN A 118 7.42 5.46 -3.07
CA ASN A 118 7.21 4.17 -2.42
C ASN A 118 8.02 4.13 -1.10
N PRO A 119 7.38 4.02 0.07
CA PRO A 119 8.08 4.03 1.37
C PRO A 119 8.75 2.68 1.70
N GLY A 120 8.61 1.68 0.84
CA GLY A 120 9.03 0.31 1.12
C GLY A 120 7.87 -0.57 1.59
N GLY A 121 8.17 -1.51 2.47
CA GLY A 121 7.20 -2.46 3.04
C GLY A 121 7.82 -3.80 3.38
N TRP A 122 7.14 -4.90 3.09
CA TRP A 122 7.61 -6.23 3.44
C TRP A 122 8.71 -6.72 2.48
N VAL A 123 9.82 -7.14 3.04
CA VAL A 123 10.97 -7.66 2.26
C VAL A 123 10.60 -8.89 1.44
N ASN A 124 9.68 -9.73 1.94
CA ASN A 124 9.19 -10.91 1.23
C ASN A 124 8.45 -10.53 -0.06
N ASP A 125 7.67 -9.43 -0.06
CA ASP A 125 6.97 -8.97 -1.25
C ASP A 125 7.97 -8.42 -2.27
N ALA A 126 8.95 -7.63 -1.81
CA ALA A 126 10.04 -7.16 -2.66
C ALA A 126 10.85 -8.32 -3.26
N GLN A 127 11.11 -9.38 -2.47
CA GLN A 127 11.76 -10.60 -2.95
C GLN A 127 10.91 -11.30 -4.03
N SER A 128 9.60 -11.45 -3.80
CA SER A 128 8.70 -12.10 -4.76
C SER A 128 8.60 -11.33 -6.08
N ILE A 129 8.58 -10.00 -6.02
CA ILE A 129 8.58 -9.16 -7.23
C ILE A 129 9.95 -9.25 -7.95
N ALA A 130 11.05 -9.19 -7.22
CA ALA A 130 12.38 -9.33 -7.81
C ALA A 130 12.59 -10.72 -8.46
N ASP A 131 11.98 -11.77 -7.88
CA ASP A 131 12.05 -13.14 -8.37
C ASP A 131 11.37 -13.35 -9.74
N ILE A 132 10.56 -12.39 -10.18
CA ILE A 132 9.95 -12.41 -11.51
C ILE A 132 11.01 -12.16 -12.61
N PHE A 133 12.00 -11.31 -12.32
CA PHE A 133 12.94 -10.77 -13.30
C PHE A 133 14.37 -11.28 -13.16
N LEU A 134 14.74 -11.71 -11.94
CA LEU A 134 16.13 -12.04 -11.64
C LEU A 134 16.33 -13.55 -11.60
N ASP A 135 17.44 -13.98 -12.19
CA ASP A 135 17.92 -15.33 -12.04
C ASP A 135 18.30 -15.65 -10.60
N LYS A 136 18.55 -16.92 -10.32
CA LYS A 136 18.93 -17.40 -9.00
C LYS A 136 20.12 -16.67 -8.41
N GLY A 137 19.92 -16.04 -7.27
CA GLY A 137 20.97 -15.27 -6.61
C GLY A 137 20.61 -14.80 -5.21
N THR A 138 21.50 -14.05 -4.61
CA THR A 138 21.24 -13.35 -3.34
C THR A 138 20.75 -11.94 -3.64
N LEU A 139 19.53 -11.62 -3.25
CA LEU A 139 18.94 -10.29 -3.40
C LEU A 139 19.51 -9.33 -2.34
N CYS A 140 19.37 -9.73 -1.06
CA CYS A 140 19.86 -8.96 0.08
C CYS A 140 20.03 -9.87 1.30
N TYR A 141 20.50 -9.31 2.40
CA TYR A 141 20.52 -10.01 3.69
C TYR A 141 20.18 -9.07 4.84
N LEU A 142 19.59 -9.63 5.89
CA LEU A 142 19.49 -9.00 7.20
C LEU A 142 20.68 -9.44 8.04
N GLN A 143 21.36 -8.51 8.70
CA GLN A 143 22.39 -8.80 9.68
C GLN A 143 21.89 -8.47 11.07
N TYR A 144 21.86 -9.46 11.94
CA TYR A 144 21.48 -9.30 13.34
C TYR A 144 22.65 -8.73 14.17
N LYS A 145 22.34 -8.20 15.34
CA LYS A 145 23.35 -7.63 16.26
C LYS A 145 24.40 -8.64 16.71
N ASN A 146 24.05 -9.95 16.75
CA ASN A 146 24.96 -11.05 17.05
C ASN A 146 25.89 -11.43 15.88
N GLY A 147 25.77 -10.77 14.73
CA GLY A 147 26.55 -11.01 13.51
C GLY A 147 25.97 -12.06 12.57
N GLU A 148 24.92 -12.78 12.97
CA GLU A 148 24.22 -13.72 12.08
C GLU A 148 23.57 -13.00 10.91
N ARG A 149 23.47 -13.71 9.76
CA ARG A 149 22.85 -13.18 8.56
C ARG A 149 21.75 -14.10 8.07
N TYR A 150 20.60 -13.50 7.75
CA TYR A 150 19.51 -14.14 7.04
C TYR A 150 19.47 -13.61 5.60
N TYR A 151 19.58 -14.51 4.61
CA TYR A 151 19.65 -14.14 3.19
C TYR A 151 18.31 -14.30 2.51
N TYR A 152 17.89 -13.24 1.81
CA TYR A 152 16.78 -13.29 0.86
C TYR A 152 17.37 -13.62 -0.51
N ARG A 153 16.83 -14.66 -1.15
CA ARG A 153 17.38 -15.20 -2.41
C ARG A 153 16.27 -15.28 -3.45
N THR A 154 16.63 -14.96 -4.69
CA THR A 154 15.82 -15.26 -5.86
C THR A 154 16.01 -16.70 -6.29
N LYS A 155 15.01 -17.22 -7.00
CA LYS A 155 15.05 -18.52 -7.69
C LYS A 155 15.45 -18.29 -9.16
N ASP A 156 14.72 -18.88 -10.10
CA ASP A 156 14.93 -18.62 -11.52
C ASP A 156 13.83 -17.65 -11.99
N GLY A 157 14.22 -16.60 -12.71
CA GLY A 157 13.29 -15.61 -13.23
C GLY A 157 12.18 -16.24 -14.07
N LYS A 158 11.02 -15.58 -14.11
CA LYS A 158 9.83 -16.09 -14.81
C LYS A 158 9.58 -15.40 -16.15
N VAL A 159 10.21 -14.26 -16.41
CA VAL A 159 10.06 -13.43 -17.63
C VAL A 159 11.40 -12.90 -18.10
#